data_26b48ee12deaca88081a572e87e0b97b
#
_entry.id   26b48ee12deaca88081a572e87e0b97b
#
_cell.length_a   1.000
_cell.length_b   1.000
_cell.length_c   1.000
_cell.angle_alpha   90.00
_cell.angle_beta   90.00
_cell.angle_gamma   90.00
#
_symmetry.space_group_name_H-M   'P 1'
#
loop_
_entity.id
_entity.type
_entity.pdbx_description
1 polymer ?
#
loop_
_entity_poly.entity_id
_entity_poly.type
_entity_poly.pdbx_seq_one_letter_code
_entity_poly.pdbx_strand_id
1 'polypeptide(L)'
;MKSASKNLETEIFVVDNNSIDDSVVMVQSKFPEVLLIANKENTGFSKANNQAMRIAKGEYVLLLNPDTVVEEDTFNQCIEFMDTHSDSGGLGVEMLDGKGKFLPESKRGLPTPSVAFYKIFGLSSLFPRSKKFGKYHLGYLPQKETNEIEILSGAFMLMRKTVLDKVGLLDEDFFMYGEDIDLSYRIILGGYKNYYFPKTRIIHYKGESTKKSSVNYVFVFYNAMVIFAKKHFSEKNAKSFSVLINLAIYLRASMAITTRFFKKSAFPLLDFCLVLASIFGITIAYQLFSNKEFPLEVIAWALPIYSFVWVLVAFLSGAHDRPIKPVKSLIGAIIGTALILIIYGLLPKSVQFSRIIILLGAMGTTLSLLFSRFVLHIIGFKGFEIGNTGKKRFVIIGEKVEAERIHALLTQTTKVGYKAILSLHNNNSDDYDGTLNQLEDFIHINKIDEVIFCAKDISAQQIIEQMATIKSNREVDYKIAQPDSLFLIGSNSINTAGDLYLLDVNSIDKPNNKRKKRILDVCSSLIFLSTFPLLIFVVKSPVKFLENIFSTLFGEKTWVGYSKQSKNQQLPLIKNGIISLLDNVKIHSPEIERKLNLIYAKDYALLTDFKTISKNIKKLGN
;
A
#
# COMPACT_ATOMS: atom_id res chain seq x y z
N MET A 1 -1.86 25.65 -0.73
CA MET A 1 -2.72 26.49 -1.60
C MET A 1 -2.84 27.93 -1.11
N LYS A 2 -3.33 28.23 0.10
CA LYS A 2 -3.47 29.62 0.58
C LYS A 2 -2.20 30.46 0.42
N SER A 3 -1.04 29.92 0.80
CA SER A 3 0.25 30.63 0.63
C SER A 3 0.57 30.91 -0.83
N ALA A 4 0.30 29.96 -1.72
CA ALA A 4 0.58 30.08 -3.14
C ALA A 4 -0.41 31.00 -3.89
N SER A 5 -1.58 31.27 -3.31
CA SER A 5 -2.59 32.16 -3.90
C SER A 5 -2.67 33.54 -3.26
N LYS A 6 -1.78 33.86 -2.32
CA LYS A 6 -1.89 35.07 -1.46
C LYS A 6 -1.95 36.40 -2.26
N ASN A 7 -1.32 36.45 -3.43
CA ASN A 7 -1.25 37.64 -4.28
C ASN A 7 -2.13 37.56 -5.53
N LEU A 8 -3.04 36.62 -5.57
CA LEU A 8 -3.93 36.36 -6.70
C LEU A 8 -5.38 36.46 -6.25
N GLU A 9 -6.24 36.97 -7.10
CA GLU A 9 -7.69 36.86 -6.94
C GLU A 9 -8.10 35.43 -7.29
N THR A 10 -8.53 34.66 -6.27
CA THR A 10 -8.76 33.22 -6.42
C THR A 10 -10.05 32.77 -5.76
N GLU A 11 -10.75 31.86 -6.43
CA GLU A 11 -11.85 31.07 -5.89
C GLU A 11 -11.33 29.64 -5.61
N ILE A 12 -11.50 29.17 -4.40
CA ILE A 12 -11.09 27.80 -4.03
C ILE A 12 -12.35 26.95 -3.83
N PHE A 13 -12.52 25.94 -4.68
CA PHE A 13 -13.58 24.95 -4.57
C PHE A 13 -13.01 23.65 -3.98
N VAL A 14 -13.71 23.09 -3.01
CA VAL A 14 -13.48 21.72 -2.55
C VAL A 14 -14.74 20.91 -2.83
N VAL A 15 -14.61 19.88 -3.64
CA VAL A 15 -15.72 18.97 -3.96
C VAL A 15 -15.50 17.67 -3.19
N ASP A 16 -16.28 17.45 -2.15
CA ASP A 16 -16.32 16.20 -1.43
C ASP A 16 -17.24 15.21 -2.15
N ASN A 17 -16.67 14.10 -2.58
CA ASN A 17 -17.40 13.11 -3.36
C ASN A 17 -17.87 11.93 -2.51
N ASN A 18 -18.62 12.25 -1.43
CA ASN A 18 -19.15 11.32 -0.44
C ASN A 18 -18.08 10.64 0.43
N SER A 19 -17.20 11.45 1.02
CA SER A 19 -16.24 10.97 2.03
C SER A 19 -16.99 10.44 3.26
N ILE A 20 -16.46 9.38 3.85
CA ILE A 20 -17.06 8.70 5.01
C ILE A 20 -16.44 9.12 6.35
N ASP A 21 -15.50 10.06 6.30
CA ASP A 21 -14.79 10.65 7.44
C ASP A 21 -15.29 12.08 7.73
N ASP A 22 -14.62 12.76 8.65
CA ASP A 22 -14.98 14.12 9.06
C ASP A 22 -14.45 15.21 8.11
N SER A 23 -14.06 14.87 6.86
CA SER A 23 -13.49 15.80 5.88
C SER A 23 -14.40 17.01 5.62
N VAL A 24 -15.69 16.80 5.43
CA VAL A 24 -16.67 17.88 5.20
C VAL A 24 -16.72 18.84 6.39
N VAL A 25 -16.84 18.30 7.61
CA VAL A 25 -16.90 19.10 8.84
C VAL A 25 -15.58 19.84 9.06
N MET A 26 -14.46 19.19 8.78
CA MET A 26 -13.13 19.78 8.91
C MET A 26 -12.95 20.96 7.94
N VAL A 27 -13.35 20.82 6.67
CA VAL A 27 -13.24 21.90 5.70
C VAL A 27 -14.15 23.07 6.11
N GLN A 28 -15.39 22.81 6.49
CA GLN A 28 -16.32 23.86 6.94
C GLN A 28 -15.81 24.62 8.16
N SER A 29 -15.19 23.93 9.13
CA SER A 29 -14.76 24.55 10.38
C SER A 29 -13.41 25.28 10.28
N LYS A 30 -12.46 24.73 9.50
CA LYS A 30 -11.09 25.28 9.42
C LYS A 30 -10.86 26.20 8.22
N PHE A 31 -11.69 26.08 7.18
CA PHE A 31 -11.54 26.82 5.92
C PHE A 31 -12.89 27.38 5.45
N PRO A 32 -13.54 28.25 6.25
CA PRO A 32 -14.88 28.77 5.94
C PRO A 32 -14.95 29.61 4.64
N GLU A 33 -13.80 30.09 4.16
CA GLU A 33 -13.70 30.84 2.91
C GLU A 33 -13.70 29.95 1.65
N VAL A 34 -13.57 28.63 1.81
CA VAL A 34 -13.57 27.68 0.71
C VAL A 34 -15.00 27.34 0.28
N LEU A 35 -15.25 27.33 -1.01
CA LEU A 35 -16.54 26.94 -1.58
C LEU A 35 -16.65 25.41 -1.58
N LEU A 36 -17.36 24.86 -0.58
CA LEU A 36 -17.51 23.42 -0.41
C LEU A 36 -18.77 22.89 -1.12
N ILE A 37 -18.57 21.88 -1.98
CA ILE A 37 -19.65 21.10 -2.59
C ILE A 37 -19.59 19.67 -2.01
N ALA A 38 -20.57 19.29 -1.19
CA ALA A 38 -20.62 17.97 -0.57
C ALA A 38 -21.66 17.08 -1.26
N ASN A 39 -21.19 16.08 -2.01
CA ASN A 39 -22.05 15.13 -2.71
C ASN A 39 -22.55 14.03 -1.76
N LYS A 40 -23.81 13.59 -1.96
CA LYS A 40 -24.41 12.50 -1.18
C LYS A 40 -24.01 11.10 -1.66
N GLU A 41 -23.41 11.03 -2.84
CA GLU A 41 -22.92 9.79 -3.47
C GLU A 41 -21.63 10.06 -4.25
N ASN A 42 -20.84 9.02 -4.48
CA ASN A 42 -19.64 9.12 -5.31
C ASN A 42 -20.03 9.17 -6.79
N THR A 43 -20.01 10.37 -7.37
CA THR A 43 -20.39 10.64 -8.77
C THR A 43 -19.25 10.39 -9.77
N GLY A 44 -18.06 10.02 -9.30
CA GLY A 44 -16.85 9.91 -10.10
C GLY A 44 -16.07 11.23 -10.20
N PHE A 45 -14.85 11.15 -10.76
CA PHE A 45 -13.92 12.29 -10.79
C PHE A 45 -14.40 13.41 -11.74
N SER A 46 -14.81 13.05 -12.95
CA SER A 46 -15.22 14.04 -13.97
C SER A 46 -16.44 14.85 -13.54
N LYS A 47 -17.51 14.17 -13.09
CA LYS A 47 -18.73 14.84 -12.63
C LYS A 47 -18.49 15.74 -11.43
N ALA A 48 -17.73 15.27 -10.45
CA ALA A 48 -17.40 16.04 -9.27
C ALA A 48 -16.64 17.34 -9.61
N ASN A 49 -15.59 17.24 -10.43
CA ASN A 49 -14.83 18.44 -10.87
C ASN A 49 -15.69 19.37 -11.73
N ASN A 50 -16.51 18.83 -12.62
CA ASN A 50 -17.38 19.67 -13.48
C ASN A 50 -18.38 20.50 -12.67
N GLN A 51 -18.83 20.05 -11.49
CA GLN A 51 -19.70 20.85 -10.61
C GLN A 51 -19.04 22.18 -10.26
N ALA A 52 -17.76 22.17 -9.88
CA ALA A 52 -17.00 23.38 -9.58
C ALA A 52 -16.64 24.16 -10.85
N MET A 53 -16.19 23.48 -11.89
CA MET A 53 -15.74 24.12 -13.15
C MET A 53 -16.87 24.93 -13.85
N ARG A 54 -18.15 24.48 -13.73
CA ARG A 54 -19.31 25.19 -14.30
C ARG A 54 -19.60 26.53 -13.64
N ILE A 55 -19.29 26.66 -12.35
CA ILE A 55 -19.57 27.87 -11.57
C ILE A 55 -18.35 28.73 -11.32
N ALA A 56 -17.15 28.24 -11.66
CA ALA A 56 -15.89 28.98 -11.56
C ALA A 56 -15.87 30.17 -12.52
N LYS A 57 -15.45 31.35 -12.00
CA LYS A 57 -15.42 32.63 -12.72
C LYS A 57 -14.04 33.04 -13.20
N GLY A 58 -12.98 32.41 -12.66
CA GLY A 58 -11.59 32.74 -12.96
C GLY A 58 -11.25 32.59 -14.43
N GLU A 59 -10.28 33.40 -14.92
CA GLU A 59 -9.73 33.33 -16.27
C GLU A 59 -9.02 32.01 -16.54
N TYR A 60 -8.43 31.44 -15.48
CA TYR A 60 -7.80 30.12 -15.46
C TYR A 60 -8.51 29.19 -14.50
N VAL A 61 -8.60 27.91 -14.86
CA VAL A 61 -9.15 26.84 -14.03
C VAL A 61 -8.04 25.85 -13.74
N LEU A 62 -7.75 25.62 -12.46
CA LEU A 62 -6.78 24.64 -12.01
C LEU A 62 -7.47 23.43 -11.40
N LEU A 63 -7.28 22.25 -11.98
CA LEU A 63 -7.54 20.99 -11.31
C LEU A 63 -6.30 20.61 -10.49
N LEU A 64 -6.50 20.42 -9.19
CA LEU A 64 -5.43 20.09 -8.26
C LEU A 64 -5.87 18.96 -7.33
N ASN A 65 -5.13 17.87 -7.31
CA ASN A 65 -5.41 16.77 -6.41
C ASN A 65 -5.14 17.14 -4.95
N PRO A 66 -5.97 16.68 -4.00
CA PRO A 66 -5.81 17.01 -2.58
C PRO A 66 -4.55 16.39 -1.94
N ASP A 67 -3.92 15.39 -2.58
CA ASP A 67 -2.67 14.75 -2.16
C ASP A 67 -1.41 15.39 -2.78
N THR A 68 -1.49 16.70 -3.09
CA THR A 68 -0.38 17.49 -3.62
C THR A 68 0.09 18.56 -2.63
N VAL A 69 1.38 18.90 -2.69
CA VAL A 69 1.97 20.07 -2.04
C VAL A 69 2.60 20.95 -3.13
N VAL A 70 2.24 22.22 -3.14
CA VAL A 70 2.70 23.22 -4.15
C VAL A 70 3.69 24.19 -3.52
N GLU A 71 4.66 24.67 -4.32
CA GLU A 71 5.55 25.77 -3.91
C GLU A 71 4.74 27.08 -3.82
N GLU A 72 5.20 28.03 -3.03
CA GLU A 72 4.46 29.27 -2.73
C GLU A 72 4.29 30.19 -3.94
N ASP A 73 5.17 30.10 -4.92
CA ASP A 73 5.15 30.92 -6.16
C ASP A 73 4.59 30.19 -7.40
N THR A 74 4.20 28.92 -7.24
CA THR A 74 3.74 28.05 -8.34
C THR A 74 2.68 28.72 -9.20
N PHE A 75 1.66 29.30 -8.59
CA PHE A 75 0.54 29.84 -9.36
C PHE A 75 0.93 31.12 -10.11
N ASN A 76 1.73 32.00 -9.49
CA ASN A 76 2.22 33.21 -10.15
C ASN A 76 3.06 32.86 -11.38
N GLN A 77 4.02 31.93 -11.26
CA GLN A 77 4.86 31.50 -12.38
C GLN A 77 4.05 30.85 -13.51
N CYS A 78 3.04 30.03 -13.15
CA CYS A 78 2.17 29.38 -14.12
C CYS A 78 1.29 30.38 -14.87
N ILE A 79 0.71 31.37 -14.19
CA ILE A 79 -0.12 32.44 -14.80
C ILE A 79 0.74 33.31 -15.73
N GLU A 80 1.92 33.75 -15.26
CA GLU A 80 2.85 34.54 -16.10
C GLU A 80 3.22 33.79 -17.39
N PHE A 81 3.47 32.47 -17.29
CA PHE A 81 3.70 31.66 -18.49
C PHE A 81 2.48 31.63 -19.41
N MET A 82 1.29 31.40 -18.86
CA MET A 82 0.04 31.34 -19.65
C MET A 82 -0.26 32.68 -20.33
N ASP A 83 -0.03 33.79 -19.63
CA ASP A 83 -0.27 35.14 -20.19
C ASP A 83 0.67 35.45 -21.35
N THR A 84 1.92 35.01 -21.25
CA THR A 84 2.93 35.23 -22.32
C THR A 84 2.81 34.24 -23.48
N HIS A 85 2.04 33.14 -23.34
CA HIS A 85 1.84 32.12 -24.36
C HIS A 85 0.35 31.96 -24.70
N SER A 86 -0.15 32.80 -25.60
CA SER A 86 -1.57 32.82 -25.98
C SER A 86 -2.03 31.53 -26.68
N ASP A 87 -1.12 30.74 -27.25
CA ASP A 87 -1.37 29.42 -27.83
C ASP A 87 -1.50 28.29 -26.76
N SER A 88 -1.17 28.60 -25.51
CA SER A 88 -1.29 27.62 -24.41
C SER A 88 -2.74 27.45 -23.98
N GLY A 89 -3.30 26.26 -24.21
CA GLY A 89 -4.61 25.86 -23.71
C GLY A 89 -4.55 25.21 -22.35
N GLY A 90 -3.42 24.55 -22.02
CA GLY A 90 -3.20 23.89 -20.75
C GLY A 90 -1.73 23.78 -20.35
N LEU A 91 -1.50 23.78 -19.04
CA LEU A 91 -0.17 23.77 -18.42
C LEU A 91 -0.11 22.72 -17.30
N GLY A 92 0.94 21.91 -17.32
CA GLY A 92 1.33 21.01 -16.24
C GLY A 92 2.73 21.35 -15.73
N VAL A 93 3.03 21.00 -14.49
CA VAL A 93 4.30 21.31 -13.82
C VAL A 93 5.14 20.07 -13.55
N GLU A 94 6.38 20.25 -13.11
CA GLU A 94 7.22 19.15 -12.64
C GLU A 94 6.63 18.56 -11.36
N MET A 95 6.37 17.24 -11.38
CA MET A 95 5.88 16.51 -10.23
C MET A 95 6.95 15.60 -9.64
N LEU A 96 7.08 15.63 -8.32
CA LEU A 96 7.93 14.73 -7.53
C LEU A 96 7.06 13.78 -6.71
N ASP A 97 7.55 12.58 -6.45
CA ASP A 97 6.92 11.68 -5.49
C ASP A 97 7.29 12.07 -4.04
N GLY A 98 6.69 11.41 -3.04
CA GLY A 98 7.00 11.62 -1.63
C GLY A 98 8.43 11.25 -1.20
N LYS A 99 9.28 10.83 -2.14
CA LYS A 99 10.73 10.58 -1.96
C LYS A 99 11.59 11.56 -2.75
N GLY A 100 11.00 12.62 -3.28
CA GLY A 100 11.70 13.63 -4.09
C GLY A 100 12.09 13.17 -5.50
N LYS A 101 11.61 12.01 -5.96
CA LYS A 101 11.92 11.50 -7.30
C LYS A 101 10.94 12.02 -8.33
N PHE A 102 11.46 12.38 -9.50
CA PHE A 102 10.65 12.82 -10.64
C PHE A 102 9.57 11.80 -11.01
N LEU A 103 8.34 12.27 -11.15
CA LEU A 103 7.21 11.49 -11.62
C LEU A 103 7.09 11.61 -13.15
N PRO A 104 7.29 10.50 -13.90
CA PRO A 104 7.21 10.52 -15.37
C PRO A 104 5.86 10.99 -15.93
N GLU A 105 4.81 10.98 -15.12
CA GLU A 105 3.48 11.47 -15.47
C GLU A 105 3.41 13.00 -15.62
N SER A 106 4.45 13.73 -15.22
CA SER A 106 4.57 15.18 -15.45
C SER A 106 4.54 15.55 -16.94
N LYS A 107 4.99 14.65 -17.80
CA LYS A 107 4.98 14.81 -19.25
C LYS A 107 4.60 13.50 -19.94
N ARG A 108 3.51 13.54 -20.67
CA ARG A 108 2.95 12.35 -21.33
C ARG A 108 2.61 12.60 -22.79
N GLY A 109 2.81 11.57 -23.61
CA GLY A 109 2.33 11.52 -24.98
C GLY A 109 0.98 10.84 -25.09
N LEU A 110 0.32 11.04 -26.22
CA LEU A 110 -0.97 10.43 -26.53
C LEU A 110 -0.86 8.91 -26.56
N PRO A 111 -1.71 8.18 -25.83
CA PRO A 111 -1.70 6.71 -25.80
C PRO A 111 -2.34 6.10 -27.05
N THR A 112 -1.70 6.29 -28.22
CA THR A 112 -2.09 5.58 -29.45
C THR A 112 -1.92 4.09 -29.27
N PRO A 113 -2.55 3.23 -30.14
CA PRO A 113 -2.41 1.78 -30.02
C PRO A 113 -0.96 1.28 -29.96
N SER A 114 -0.08 1.84 -30.79
CA SER A 114 1.35 1.49 -30.78
C SER A 114 2.07 1.94 -29.50
N VAL A 115 1.79 3.16 -29.02
CA VAL A 115 2.37 3.70 -27.77
C VAL A 115 1.92 2.90 -26.56
N ALA A 116 0.63 2.52 -26.51
CA ALA A 116 0.10 1.64 -25.49
C ALA A 116 0.74 0.24 -25.53
N PHE A 117 0.91 -0.33 -26.71
CA PHE A 117 1.61 -1.60 -26.91
C PHE A 117 3.04 -1.54 -26.33
N TYR A 118 3.83 -0.52 -26.67
CA TYR A 118 5.20 -0.36 -26.14
C TYR A 118 5.23 -0.23 -24.62
N LYS A 119 4.25 0.48 -24.05
CA LYS A 119 4.12 0.60 -22.59
C LYS A 119 3.78 -0.71 -21.92
N ILE A 120 2.81 -1.45 -22.45
CA ILE A 120 2.29 -2.70 -21.89
C ILE A 120 3.36 -3.79 -21.90
N PHE A 121 4.09 -3.92 -23.02
CA PHE A 121 5.13 -4.94 -23.19
C PHE A 121 6.50 -4.51 -22.65
N GLY A 122 6.59 -3.38 -21.94
CA GLY A 122 7.80 -2.96 -21.24
C GLY A 122 8.88 -2.29 -22.13
N LEU A 123 8.65 -2.16 -23.44
CA LEU A 123 9.60 -1.52 -24.38
C LEU A 123 9.86 -0.06 -24.01
N SER A 124 8.85 0.64 -23.48
CA SER A 124 9.01 2.01 -22.97
C SER A 124 9.94 2.09 -21.76
N SER A 125 10.01 1.04 -20.95
CA SER A 125 10.90 0.98 -19.78
C SER A 125 12.33 0.57 -20.16
N LEU A 126 12.48 -0.28 -21.17
CA LEU A 126 13.78 -0.69 -21.69
C LEU A 126 14.45 0.44 -22.49
N PHE A 127 13.67 1.21 -23.24
CA PHE A 127 14.17 2.29 -24.09
C PHE A 127 13.49 3.64 -23.81
N PRO A 128 13.62 4.18 -22.57
CA PRO A 128 12.84 5.36 -22.14
C PRO A 128 13.19 6.63 -22.94
N ARG A 129 14.43 6.75 -23.45
CA ARG A 129 14.90 7.90 -24.25
C ARG A 129 14.63 7.76 -25.75
N SER A 130 14.04 6.66 -26.21
CA SER A 130 13.68 6.48 -27.61
C SER A 130 12.46 7.30 -27.97
N LYS A 131 12.53 8.10 -29.03
CA LYS A 131 11.35 8.84 -29.57
C LYS A 131 10.22 7.90 -29.99
N LYS A 132 10.51 6.64 -30.37
CA LYS A 132 9.52 5.63 -30.74
C LYS A 132 8.95 4.92 -29.51
N PHE A 133 9.80 4.32 -28.68
CA PHE A 133 9.38 3.48 -27.55
C PHE A 133 9.09 4.28 -26.28
N GLY A 134 9.79 5.39 -26.06
CA GLY A 134 9.62 6.26 -24.88
C GLY A 134 8.49 7.30 -25.01
N LYS A 135 7.69 7.27 -26.08
CA LYS A 135 6.67 8.28 -26.39
C LYS A 135 5.60 8.41 -25.29
N TYR A 136 5.28 7.35 -24.55
CA TYR A 136 4.25 7.40 -23.50
C TYR A 136 4.59 8.41 -22.38
N HIS A 137 5.83 8.45 -21.93
CA HIS A 137 6.31 9.37 -20.87
C HIS A 137 7.25 10.46 -21.40
N LEU A 138 7.37 10.59 -22.72
CA LEU A 138 8.24 11.56 -23.38
C LEU A 138 9.65 11.60 -22.77
N GLY A 139 10.22 10.41 -22.45
CA GLY A 139 11.49 10.30 -21.75
C GLY A 139 12.70 10.82 -22.51
N TYR A 140 12.53 11.13 -23.78
CA TYR A 140 13.53 11.78 -24.64
C TYR A 140 13.54 13.32 -24.53
N LEU A 141 12.49 13.92 -23.95
CA LEU A 141 12.46 15.36 -23.68
C LEU A 141 13.24 15.69 -22.40
N PRO A 142 14.00 16.79 -22.38
CA PRO A 142 14.70 17.24 -21.18
C PRO A 142 13.72 17.48 -20.02
N GLN A 143 14.14 17.08 -18.81
CA GLN A 143 13.29 17.21 -17.62
C GLN A 143 13.18 18.66 -17.12
N LYS A 144 14.23 19.47 -17.33
CA LYS A 144 14.35 20.83 -16.78
C LYS A 144 14.02 21.93 -17.79
N GLU A 145 13.48 21.56 -18.95
CA GLU A 145 13.10 22.50 -19.99
C GLU A 145 11.59 22.51 -20.21
N THR A 146 11.06 23.68 -20.49
CA THR A 146 9.66 23.83 -20.92
C THR A 146 9.48 23.19 -22.30
N ASN A 147 8.52 22.29 -22.41
CA ASN A 147 8.26 21.57 -23.66
C ASN A 147 6.76 21.47 -23.93
N GLU A 148 6.42 21.48 -25.21
CA GLU A 148 5.09 21.09 -25.66
C GLU A 148 4.89 19.58 -25.41
N ILE A 149 3.76 19.22 -24.84
CA ILE A 149 3.38 17.84 -24.54
C ILE A 149 1.96 17.56 -25.03
N GLU A 150 1.64 16.27 -25.21
CA GLU A 150 0.30 15.93 -25.69
C GLU A 150 -0.71 15.85 -24.53
N ILE A 151 -0.33 15.29 -23.38
CA ILE A 151 -1.25 14.97 -22.28
C ILE A 151 -0.75 15.58 -20.97
N LEU A 152 -1.60 16.36 -20.34
CA LEU A 152 -1.45 16.89 -18.99
C LEU A 152 -1.80 15.83 -17.93
N SER A 153 -1.37 16.05 -16.70
CA SER A 153 -1.76 15.19 -15.56
C SER A 153 -2.89 15.84 -14.78
N GLY A 154 -3.98 15.10 -14.56
CA GLY A 154 -5.08 15.55 -13.70
C GLY A 154 -4.70 15.85 -12.24
N ALA A 155 -3.46 15.53 -11.82
CA ALA A 155 -2.97 15.90 -10.50
C ALA A 155 -2.65 17.40 -10.38
N PHE A 156 -2.22 18.04 -11.49
CA PHE A 156 -2.06 19.47 -11.66
C PHE A 156 -2.30 19.82 -13.13
N MET A 157 -3.40 20.47 -13.42
CA MET A 157 -3.82 20.79 -14.78
C MET A 157 -4.42 22.20 -14.78
N LEU A 158 -3.60 23.20 -15.12
CA LEU A 158 -4.03 24.59 -15.26
C LEU A 158 -4.51 24.83 -16.70
N MET A 159 -5.71 25.36 -16.89
CA MET A 159 -6.35 25.52 -18.19
C MET A 159 -6.93 26.91 -18.33
N ARG A 160 -6.90 27.44 -19.56
CA ARG A 160 -7.54 28.71 -19.90
C ARG A 160 -9.06 28.51 -20.01
N LYS A 161 -9.84 29.36 -19.34
CA LYS A 161 -11.31 29.28 -19.33
C LYS A 161 -11.92 29.37 -20.72
N THR A 162 -11.43 30.30 -21.54
CA THR A 162 -11.90 30.47 -22.93
C THR A 162 -11.65 29.25 -23.82
N VAL A 163 -10.61 28.45 -23.50
CA VAL A 163 -10.35 27.17 -24.18
C VAL A 163 -11.35 26.13 -23.72
N LEU A 164 -11.62 26.06 -22.43
CA LEU A 164 -12.64 25.15 -21.87
C LEU A 164 -14.05 25.46 -22.44
N ASP A 165 -14.39 26.74 -22.59
CA ASP A 165 -15.67 27.16 -23.18
C ASP A 165 -15.80 26.70 -24.65
N LYS A 166 -14.67 26.58 -25.38
CA LYS A 166 -14.63 26.10 -26.77
C LYS A 166 -14.64 24.56 -26.87
N VAL A 167 -13.84 23.88 -26.06
CA VAL A 167 -13.63 22.40 -26.17
C VAL A 167 -14.48 21.59 -25.24
N GLY A 168 -15.16 22.24 -24.28
CA GLY A 168 -15.95 21.60 -23.22
C GLY A 168 -15.13 21.20 -22.01
N LEU A 169 -15.83 20.81 -20.95
CA LEU A 169 -15.27 20.39 -19.67
C LEU A 169 -14.83 18.91 -19.71
N LEU A 170 -14.54 18.31 -18.54
CA LEU A 170 -14.22 16.88 -18.44
C LEU A 170 -15.40 16.04 -18.95
N ASP A 171 -15.10 14.99 -19.68
CA ASP A 171 -16.10 14.08 -20.19
C ASP A 171 -16.59 13.14 -19.07
N GLU A 172 -17.91 13.16 -18.81
CA GLU A 172 -18.52 12.46 -17.67
C GLU A 172 -18.71 10.95 -17.90
N ASP A 173 -18.44 10.44 -19.10
CA ASP A 173 -18.37 9.01 -19.35
C ASP A 173 -17.14 8.36 -18.67
N PHE A 174 -16.13 9.17 -18.33
CA PHE A 174 -14.99 8.73 -17.52
C PHE A 174 -15.30 8.89 -16.04
N PHE A 175 -15.56 7.77 -15.38
CA PHE A 175 -15.79 7.77 -13.94
C PHE A 175 -14.52 8.14 -13.16
N MET A 176 -13.38 7.62 -13.59
CA MET A 176 -12.04 7.87 -13.04
C MET A 176 -10.99 7.39 -14.04
N TYR A 177 -9.93 8.17 -14.24
CA TYR A 177 -8.87 7.99 -15.26
C TYR A 177 -9.36 8.19 -16.70
N GLY A 178 -8.49 8.78 -17.50
CA GLY A 178 -8.72 9.02 -18.93
C GLY A 178 -9.41 10.34 -19.24
N GLU A 179 -10.06 10.98 -18.28
CA GLU A 179 -10.65 12.30 -18.40
C GLU A 179 -9.60 13.39 -18.70
N ASP A 180 -8.42 13.27 -18.09
CA ASP A 180 -7.26 14.14 -18.32
C ASP A 180 -6.68 13.93 -19.72
N ILE A 181 -6.64 12.71 -20.21
CA ILE A 181 -6.21 12.36 -21.56
C ILE A 181 -7.20 12.92 -22.59
N ASP A 182 -8.49 12.71 -22.37
CA ASP A 182 -9.56 13.18 -23.25
C ASP A 182 -9.57 14.70 -23.37
N LEU A 183 -9.57 15.41 -22.24
CA LEU A 183 -9.58 16.87 -22.27
C LEU A 183 -8.30 17.45 -22.88
N SER A 184 -7.11 16.89 -22.54
CA SER A 184 -5.84 17.30 -23.14
C SER A 184 -5.85 17.13 -24.66
N TYR A 185 -6.42 16.04 -25.15
CA TYR A 185 -6.52 15.78 -26.58
C TYR A 185 -7.52 16.72 -27.27
N ARG A 186 -8.67 17.03 -26.65
CA ARG A 186 -9.64 18.02 -27.17
C ARG A 186 -9.06 19.43 -27.20
N ILE A 187 -8.20 19.83 -26.26
CA ILE A 187 -7.46 21.10 -26.28
C ILE A 187 -6.60 21.18 -27.55
N ILE A 188 -5.87 20.10 -27.87
CA ILE A 188 -5.04 20.05 -29.10
C ILE A 188 -5.93 20.10 -30.35
N LEU A 189 -7.03 19.35 -30.41
CA LEU A 189 -7.96 19.39 -31.53
C LEU A 189 -8.63 20.76 -31.68
N GLY A 190 -8.77 21.51 -30.59
CA GLY A 190 -9.25 22.90 -30.58
C GLY A 190 -8.24 23.91 -31.13
N GLY A 191 -7.03 23.48 -31.52
CA GLY A 191 -5.97 24.33 -32.09
C GLY A 191 -5.04 24.94 -31.04
N TYR A 192 -5.10 24.52 -29.80
CA TYR A 192 -4.24 24.98 -28.70
C TYR A 192 -3.16 23.97 -28.38
N LYS A 193 -2.18 24.38 -27.55
CA LYS A 193 -1.08 23.50 -27.08
C LYS A 193 -1.17 23.25 -25.60
N ASN A 194 -0.66 22.09 -25.20
CA ASN A 194 -0.40 21.75 -23.81
C ASN A 194 1.10 21.84 -23.54
N TYR A 195 1.47 22.42 -22.40
CA TYR A 195 2.86 22.60 -22.04
C TYR A 195 3.22 21.90 -20.72
N TYR A 196 4.44 21.39 -20.65
CA TYR A 196 5.15 21.01 -19.45
C TYR A 196 6.07 22.14 -19.02
N PHE A 197 5.90 22.63 -17.78
CA PHE A 197 6.59 23.79 -17.24
C PHE A 197 7.34 23.42 -15.96
N PRO A 198 8.66 23.14 -16.02
CA PRO A 198 9.44 22.64 -14.88
C PRO A 198 10.08 23.72 -14.02
N LYS A 199 9.76 25.02 -14.23
CA LYS A 199 10.31 26.10 -13.40
C LYS A 199 9.76 26.09 -11.98
N THR A 200 8.57 25.53 -11.79
CA THR A 200 7.96 25.26 -10.50
C THR A 200 7.64 23.78 -10.34
N ARG A 201 7.57 23.31 -9.10
CA ARG A 201 7.44 21.89 -8.77
C ARG A 201 6.36 21.65 -7.74
N ILE A 202 5.78 20.47 -7.78
CA ILE A 202 4.86 20.00 -6.76
C ILE A 202 5.28 18.62 -6.25
N ILE A 203 4.98 18.31 -4.99
CA ILE A 203 5.00 16.92 -4.51
C ILE A 203 3.60 16.34 -4.72
N HIS A 204 3.52 15.15 -5.31
CA HIS A 204 2.29 14.38 -5.43
C HIS A 204 2.45 13.05 -4.70
N TYR A 205 1.84 12.92 -3.54
CA TYR A 205 1.97 11.73 -2.66
C TYR A 205 1.27 10.48 -3.18
N LYS A 206 0.68 10.52 -4.32
CA LYS A 206 0.17 9.45 -5.18
C LYS A 206 -0.27 8.16 -4.50
N GLY A 207 -1.57 7.92 -4.49
CA GLY A 207 -2.13 6.64 -4.08
C GLY A 207 -2.90 6.64 -2.77
N GLU A 208 -3.12 7.79 -2.17
CA GLU A 208 -3.98 7.92 -0.98
C GLU A 208 -5.43 7.53 -1.32
N SER A 209 -5.92 7.92 -2.49
CA SER A 209 -7.30 7.64 -2.92
C SER A 209 -7.49 6.26 -3.57
N THR A 210 -6.42 5.61 -4.06
CA THR A 210 -6.53 4.37 -4.83
C THR A 210 -5.36 3.43 -4.61
N LYS A 211 -5.59 2.30 -3.94
CA LYS A 211 -4.58 1.23 -3.84
C LYS A 211 -4.32 0.63 -5.23
N LYS A 212 -3.24 1.04 -5.89
CA LYS A 212 -2.79 0.58 -7.22
C LYS A 212 -2.70 -0.94 -7.42
N SER A 213 -2.81 -1.72 -6.37
CA SER A 213 -2.73 -3.18 -6.39
C SER A 213 -4.09 -3.87 -6.46
N SER A 214 -5.20 -3.14 -6.46
CA SER A 214 -6.52 -3.76 -6.58
C SER A 214 -6.80 -4.14 -8.03
N VAL A 215 -7.45 -5.29 -8.24
CA VAL A 215 -7.91 -5.73 -9.56
C VAL A 215 -8.85 -4.67 -10.16
N ASN A 216 -9.66 -4.02 -9.31
CA ASN A 216 -10.56 -2.94 -9.70
C ASN A 216 -9.84 -1.74 -10.32
N TYR A 217 -8.69 -1.30 -9.76
CA TYR A 217 -7.90 -0.21 -10.34
C TYR A 217 -7.50 -0.50 -11.79
N VAL A 218 -6.99 -1.71 -12.04
CA VAL A 218 -6.56 -2.15 -13.37
C VAL A 218 -7.74 -2.13 -14.34
N PHE A 219 -8.89 -2.63 -13.91
CA PHE A 219 -10.11 -2.67 -14.72
C PHE A 219 -10.61 -1.27 -15.08
N VAL A 220 -10.71 -0.37 -14.10
CA VAL A 220 -11.19 1.02 -14.31
C VAL A 220 -10.27 1.78 -15.25
N PHE A 221 -8.95 1.69 -15.05
CA PHE A 221 -7.97 2.34 -15.93
C PHE A 221 -8.05 1.85 -17.38
N TYR A 222 -8.12 0.52 -17.59
CA TYR A 222 -8.19 -0.01 -18.94
C TYR A 222 -9.54 0.25 -19.64
N ASN A 223 -10.62 0.26 -18.86
CA ASN A 223 -11.93 0.62 -19.40
C ASN A 223 -11.94 2.08 -19.87
N ALA A 224 -11.33 2.99 -19.11
CA ALA A 224 -11.15 4.38 -19.53
C ALA A 224 -10.38 4.49 -20.87
N MET A 225 -9.33 3.71 -21.05
CA MET A 225 -8.59 3.66 -22.31
C MET A 225 -9.45 3.16 -23.48
N VAL A 226 -10.33 2.19 -23.25
CA VAL A 226 -11.28 1.68 -24.27
C VAL A 226 -12.31 2.77 -24.63
N ILE A 227 -12.83 3.51 -23.65
CA ILE A 227 -13.76 4.65 -23.88
C ILE A 227 -13.06 5.70 -24.76
N PHE A 228 -11.83 6.11 -24.38
CA PHE A 228 -11.03 7.06 -25.14
C PHE A 228 -10.83 6.61 -26.59
N ALA A 229 -10.44 5.35 -26.79
CA ALA A 229 -10.20 4.81 -28.11
C ALA A 229 -11.47 4.79 -29.00
N LYS A 230 -12.62 4.47 -28.40
CA LYS A 230 -13.92 4.48 -29.11
C LYS A 230 -14.35 5.88 -29.54
N LYS A 231 -14.01 6.91 -28.74
CA LYS A 231 -14.38 8.29 -29.02
C LYS A 231 -13.48 8.96 -30.07
N HIS A 232 -12.19 8.65 -30.05
CA HIS A 232 -11.20 9.42 -30.80
C HIS A 232 -10.49 8.65 -31.93
N PHE A 233 -10.61 7.31 -31.98
CA PHE A 233 -9.97 6.53 -33.02
C PHE A 233 -11.00 5.95 -34.02
N SER A 234 -10.55 5.64 -35.24
CA SER A 234 -11.38 4.93 -36.20
C SER A 234 -11.84 3.57 -35.63
N GLU A 235 -13.01 3.09 -36.09
CA GLU A 235 -13.62 1.84 -35.58
C GLU A 235 -12.65 0.64 -35.64
N LYS A 236 -11.87 0.51 -36.72
CA LYS A 236 -10.85 -0.53 -36.86
C LYS A 236 -9.74 -0.41 -35.80
N ASN A 237 -9.25 0.81 -35.55
CA ASN A 237 -8.21 1.06 -34.57
C ASN A 237 -8.74 0.87 -33.14
N ALA A 238 -9.98 1.27 -32.86
CA ALA A 238 -10.62 1.06 -31.56
C ALA A 238 -10.81 -0.43 -31.24
N LYS A 239 -11.23 -1.26 -32.21
CA LYS A 239 -11.33 -2.72 -32.05
C LYS A 239 -9.97 -3.37 -31.75
N SER A 240 -8.95 -3.04 -32.58
CA SER A 240 -7.59 -3.55 -32.38
C SER A 240 -7.02 -3.14 -31.02
N PHE A 241 -7.26 -1.90 -30.60
CA PHE A 241 -6.85 -1.37 -29.31
C PHE A 241 -7.53 -2.11 -28.14
N SER A 242 -8.83 -2.37 -28.24
CA SER A 242 -9.59 -3.12 -27.23
C SER A 242 -9.08 -4.55 -27.07
N VAL A 243 -8.75 -5.23 -28.17
CA VAL A 243 -8.14 -6.57 -28.12
C VAL A 243 -6.78 -6.56 -27.42
N LEU A 244 -5.91 -5.60 -27.77
CA LEU A 244 -4.60 -5.44 -27.14
C LEU A 244 -4.72 -5.14 -25.64
N ILE A 245 -5.67 -4.29 -25.25
CA ILE A 245 -5.92 -3.95 -23.86
C ILE A 245 -6.39 -5.19 -23.08
N ASN A 246 -7.35 -5.93 -23.60
CA ASN A 246 -7.83 -7.15 -22.93
C ASN A 246 -6.70 -8.19 -22.76
N LEU A 247 -5.91 -8.41 -23.80
CA LEU A 247 -4.72 -9.27 -23.71
C LEU A 247 -3.75 -8.79 -22.63
N ALA A 248 -3.51 -7.48 -22.57
CA ALA A 248 -2.65 -6.87 -21.55
C ALA A 248 -3.18 -7.05 -20.12
N ILE A 249 -4.49 -6.94 -19.91
CA ILE A 249 -5.14 -7.19 -18.61
C ILE A 249 -4.85 -8.62 -18.16
N TYR A 250 -5.09 -9.61 -19.02
CA TYR A 250 -4.87 -11.01 -18.67
C TYR A 250 -3.40 -11.33 -18.43
N LEU A 251 -2.49 -10.85 -19.30
CA LEU A 251 -1.04 -11.03 -19.12
C LEU A 251 -0.55 -10.40 -17.82
N ARG A 252 -0.96 -9.16 -17.55
CA ARG A 252 -0.55 -8.46 -16.34
C ARG A 252 -1.13 -9.09 -15.06
N ALA A 253 -2.39 -9.52 -15.10
CA ALA A 253 -3.00 -10.25 -13.99
C ALA A 253 -2.29 -11.58 -13.75
N SER A 254 -2.02 -12.36 -14.79
CA SER A 254 -1.25 -13.60 -14.72
C SER A 254 0.15 -13.36 -14.16
N MET A 255 0.92 -12.41 -14.71
CA MET A 255 2.24 -12.04 -14.20
C MET A 255 2.20 -11.57 -12.75
N ALA A 256 1.20 -10.78 -12.35
CA ALA A 256 1.06 -10.31 -10.98
C ALA A 256 0.78 -11.46 -10.01
N ILE A 257 -0.09 -12.40 -10.37
CA ILE A 257 -0.40 -13.60 -9.59
C ILE A 257 0.85 -14.48 -9.48
N THR A 258 1.51 -14.76 -10.61
CA THR A 258 2.73 -15.57 -10.69
C THR A 258 3.85 -14.95 -9.87
N THR A 259 4.12 -13.65 -10.04
CA THR A 259 5.16 -12.94 -9.27
C THR A 259 4.85 -12.91 -7.77
N ARG A 260 3.59 -12.71 -7.38
CA ARG A 260 3.18 -12.78 -5.96
C ARG A 260 3.35 -14.18 -5.40
N PHE A 261 2.99 -15.19 -6.16
CA PHE A 261 3.18 -16.60 -5.79
C PHE A 261 4.66 -16.89 -5.58
N PHE A 262 5.52 -16.61 -6.56
CA PHE A 262 6.96 -16.83 -6.44
C PHE A 262 7.59 -16.01 -5.31
N LYS A 263 7.27 -14.73 -5.15
CA LYS A 263 7.80 -13.90 -4.06
C LYS A 263 7.41 -14.42 -2.67
N LYS A 264 6.21 -15.01 -2.53
CA LYS A 264 5.76 -15.58 -1.24
C LYS A 264 6.30 -16.99 -1.01
N SER A 265 6.43 -17.79 -2.06
CA SER A 265 6.78 -19.20 -1.97
C SER A 265 8.28 -19.48 -2.10
N ALA A 266 9.06 -18.60 -2.73
CA ALA A 266 10.48 -18.82 -3.00
C ALA A 266 11.28 -19.09 -1.73
N PHE A 267 11.07 -18.33 -0.67
CA PHE A 267 11.80 -18.50 0.58
C PHE A 267 11.37 -19.75 1.36
N PRO A 268 10.08 -20.04 1.56
CA PRO A 268 9.67 -21.35 2.09
C PRO A 268 10.13 -22.54 1.25
N LEU A 269 10.17 -22.41 -0.08
CA LEU A 269 10.64 -23.47 -0.96
C LEU A 269 12.16 -23.71 -0.82
N LEU A 270 12.95 -22.63 -0.72
CA LEU A 270 14.37 -22.72 -0.41
C LEU A 270 14.60 -23.47 0.91
N ASP A 271 13.88 -23.10 1.96
CA ASP A 271 13.95 -23.78 3.25
C ASP A 271 13.54 -25.24 3.14
N PHE A 272 12.50 -25.56 2.38
CA PHE A 272 12.09 -26.95 2.14
C PHE A 272 13.21 -27.77 1.49
N CYS A 273 13.86 -27.24 0.44
CA CYS A 273 14.98 -27.92 -0.22
C CYS A 273 16.19 -28.11 0.74
N LEU A 274 16.53 -27.09 1.53
CA LEU A 274 17.61 -27.18 2.51
C LEU A 274 17.32 -28.18 3.64
N VAL A 275 16.12 -28.18 4.17
CA VAL A 275 15.67 -29.13 5.20
C VAL A 275 15.64 -30.54 4.64
N LEU A 276 15.12 -30.74 3.44
CA LEU A 276 15.09 -32.05 2.76
C LEU A 276 16.49 -32.58 2.52
N ALA A 277 17.39 -31.75 2.01
CA ALA A 277 18.79 -32.14 1.81
C ALA A 277 19.49 -32.49 3.13
N SER A 278 19.24 -31.71 4.18
CA SER A 278 19.80 -31.95 5.52
C SER A 278 19.32 -33.28 6.11
N ILE A 279 18.01 -33.55 6.11
CA ILE A 279 17.48 -34.80 6.67
C ILE A 279 17.89 -36.02 5.82
N PHE A 280 18.00 -35.87 4.51
CA PHE A 280 18.51 -36.91 3.62
C PHE A 280 19.96 -37.23 3.93
N GLY A 281 20.83 -36.24 4.07
CA GLY A 281 22.23 -36.40 4.47
C GLY A 281 22.37 -37.05 5.85
N ILE A 282 21.55 -36.62 6.82
CA ILE A 282 21.49 -37.23 8.17
C ILE A 282 21.08 -38.72 8.09
N THR A 283 20.10 -39.05 7.24
CA THR A 283 19.63 -40.43 7.08
C THR A 283 20.73 -41.30 6.49
N ILE A 284 21.44 -40.87 5.46
CA ILE A 284 22.58 -41.58 4.90
C ILE A 284 23.70 -41.76 5.93
N ALA A 285 24.08 -40.70 6.62
CA ALA A 285 25.09 -40.76 7.67
C ALA A 285 24.70 -41.78 8.78
N TYR A 286 23.44 -41.74 9.20
CA TYR A 286 22.95 -42.67 10.21
C TYR A 286 22.96 -44.14 9.74
N GLN A 287 22.60 -44.41 8.46
CA GLN A 287 22.71 -45.75 7.86
C GLN A 287 24.15 -46.27 7.88
N LEU A 288 25.12 -45.42 7.49
CA LEU A 288 26.54 -45.78 7.50
C LEU A 288 27.09 -46.07 8.91
N PHE A 289 26.69 -45.26 9.90
CA PHE A 289 27.16 -45.44 11.28
C PHE A 289 26.48 -46.59 12.05
N SER A 290 25.21 -46.87 11.76
CA SER A 290 24.42 -47.84 12.54
C SER A 290 24.31 -49.21 11.88
N ASN A 291 24.84 -49.40 10.69
CA ASN A 291 24.67 -50.58 9.83
C ASN A 291 23.18 -51.00 9.66
N LYS A 292 22.27 -50.02 9.68
CA LYS A 292 20.83 -50.21 9.48
C LYS A 292 20.43 -49.69 8.12
N GLU A 293 19.83 -50.54 7.32
CA GLU A 293 19.24 -50.17 6.06
C GLU A 293 17.77 -49.76 6.23
N PHE A 294 17.35 -48.69 5.58
CA PHE A 294 15.97 -48.29 5.52
C PHE A 294 15.44 -48.50 4.09
N PRO A 295 14.23 -49.02 3.91
CA PRO A 295 13.64 -49.21 2.59
C PRO A 295 13.56 -47.87 1.83
N LEU A 296 14.03 -47.85 0.57
CA LEU A 296 14.00 -46.68 -0.28
C LEU A 296 12.60 -46.07 -0.44
N GLU A 297 11.57 -46.93 -0.46
CA GLU A 297 10.18 -46.50 -0.54
C GLU A 297 9.81 -45.61 0.67
N VAL A 298 10.23 -46.03 1.89
CA VAL A 298 9.95 -45.26 3.12
C VAL A 298 10.71 -43.92 3.11
N ILE A 299 11.97 -43.93 2.68
CA ILE A 299 12.75 -42.71 2.54
C ILE A 299 12.07 -41.74 1.57
N ALA A 300 11.61 -42.24 0.42
CA ALA A 300 11.05 -41.41 -0.66
C ALA A 300 9.78 -40.64 -0.27
N TRP A 301 8.96 -41.14 0.64
CA TRP A 301 7.77 -40.42 1.09
C TRP A 301 7.92 -39.77 2.48
N ALA A 302 8.63 -40.40 3.42
CA ALA A 302 8.72 -39.93 4.79
C ALA A 302 9.54 -38.62 4.91
N LEU A 303 10.71 -38.55 4.25
CA LEU A 303 11.56 -37.37 4.34
C LEU A 303 10.93 -36.12 3.72
N PRO A 304 10.30 -36.14 2.53
CA PRO A 304 9.56 -35.01 2.02
C PRO A 304 8.40 -34.57 2.91
N ILE A 305 7.63 -35.51 3.47
CA ILE A 305 6.52 -35.19 4.39
C ILE A 305 7.03 -34.52 5.67
N TYR A 306 8.08 -35.06 6.28
CA TYR A 306 8.65 -34.45 7.48
C TYR A 306 9.19 -33.05 7.18
N SER A 307 9.92 -32.89 6.09
CA SER A 307 10.43 -31.59 5.64
C SER A 307 9.30 -30.59 5.40
N PHE A 308 8.23 -31.02 4.76
CA PHE A 308 7.04 -30.20 4.53
C PHE A 308 6.37 -29.77 5.85
N VAL A 309 6.19 -30.68 6.79
CA VAL A 309 5.60 -30.36 8.10
C VAL A 309 6.45 -29.36 8.86
N TRP A 310 7.76 -29.52 8.94
CA TRP A 310 8.64 -28.57 9.60
C TRP A 310 8.58 -27.18 8.98
N VAL A 311 8.67 -27.08 7.65
CA VAL A 311 8.62 -25.78 6.94
C VAL A 311 7.24 -25.15 7.05
N LEU A 312 6.16 -25.93 6.94
CA LEU A 312 4.79 -25.45 7.12
C LEU A 312 4.59 -24.87 8.52
N VAL A 313 5.02 -25.59 9.57
CA VAL A 313 4.88 -25.12 10.94
C VAL A 313 5.78 -23.91 11.20
N ALA A 314 6.99 -23.87 10.64
CA ALA A 314 7.85 -22.67 10.68
C ALA A 314 7.16 -21.48 10.01
N PHE A 315 6.54 -21.67 8.84
CA PHE A 315 5.76 -20.64 8.16
C PHE A 315 4.59 -20.15 9.02
N LEU A 316 3.81 -21.05 9.58
CA LEU A 316 2.69 -20.72 10.48
C LEU A 316 3.16 -20.00 11.76
N SER A 317 4.34 -20.34 12.27
CA SER A 317 4.95 -19.68 13.44
C SER A 317 5.50 -18.28 13.12
N GLY A 318 5.56 -17.89 11.84
CA GLY A 318 6.05 -16.59 11.39
C GLY A 318 7.57 -16.52 11.18
N ALA A 319 8.24 -17.64 10.95
CA ALA A 319 9.66 -17.71 10.65
C ALA A 319 10.03 -17.06 9.29
N HIS A 320 9.03 -16.84 8.43
CA HIS A 320 9.17 -16.21 7.11
C HIS A 320 8.67 -14.76 7.06
N ASP A 321 8.23 -14.21 8.20
CA ASP A 321 7.81 -12.81 8.28
C ASP A 321 9.00 -11.86 8.27
N ARG A 322 8.81 -10.69 7.68
CA ARG A 322 9.82 -9.62 7.67
C ARG A 322 9.42 -8.51 8.66
N PRO A 323 10.34 -7.96 9.46
CA PRO A 323 11.74 -8.35 9.63
C PRO A 323 11.89 -9.73 10.27
N ILE A 324 12.93 -10.47 9.86
CA ILE A 324 13.14 -11.86 10.31
C ILE A 324 13.51 -11.91 11.79
N LYS A 325 12.88 -12.85 12.50
CA LYS A 325 13.16 -13.16 13.91
C LYS A 325 13.64 -14.61 14.03
N PRO A 326 14.95 -14.86 14.22
CA PRO A 326 15.48 -16.23 14.30
C PRO A 326 14.78 -17.13 15.32
N VAL A 327 14.34 -16.56 16.45
CA VAL A 327 13.57 -17.27 17.47
C VAL A 327 12.30 -17.93 16.92
N LYS A 328 11.66 -17.33 15.89
CA LYS A 328 10.48 -17.92 15.26
C LYS A 328 10.79 -19.19 14.47
N SER A 329 11.98 -19.29 13.90
CA SER A 329 12.46 -20.50 13.23
C SER A 329 12.65 -21.63 14.23
N LEU A 330 13.25 -21.35 15.39
CA LEU A 330 13.43 -22.31 16.46
C LEU A 330 12.08 -22.82 17.01
N ILE A 331 11.14 -21.91 17.30
CA ILE A 331 9.79 -22.27 17.75
C ILE A 331 9.09 -23.14 16.70
N GLY A 332 9.21 -22.80 15.42
CA GLY A 332 8.62 -23.59 14.33
C GLY A 332 9.21 -25.00 14.23
N ALA A 333 10.52 -25.14 14.39
CA ALA A 333 11.19 -26.44 14.40
C ALA A 333 10.74 -27.31 15.59
N ILE A 334 10.67 -26.74 16.80
CA ILE A 334 10.22 -27.46 18.01
C ILE A 334 8.77 -27.94 17.87
N ILE A 335 7.85 -27.05 17.50
CA ILE A 335 6.43 -27.38 17.33
C ILE A 335 6.24 -28.41 16.20
N GLY A 336 6.96 -28.24 15.07
CA GLY A 336 6.93 -29.17 13.95
C GLY A 336 7.41 -30.57 14.35
N THR A 337 8.48 -30.65 15.15
CA THR A 337 8.99 -31.92 15.69
C THR A 337 7.98 -32.58 16.61
N ALA A 338 7.38 -31.83 17.53
CA ALA A 338 6.34 -32.36 18.41
C ALA A 338 5.14 -32.92 17.60
N LEU A 339 4.70 -32.20 16.58
CA LEU A 339 3.62 -32.62 15.69
C LEU A 339 3.99 -33.91 14.94
N ILE A 340 5.19 -33.99 14.38
CA ILE A 340 5.68 -35.20 13.69
C ILE A 340 5.72 -36.37 14.64
N LEU A 341 6.23 -36.21 15.87
CA LEU A 341 6.30 -37.28 16.87
C LEU A 341 4.93 -37.76 17.34
N ILE A 342 3.95 -36.85 17.47
CA ILE A 342 2.56 -37.20 17.79
C ILE A 342 1.97 -38.07 16.66
N ILE A 343 2.07 -37.58 15.40
CA ILE A 343 1.58 -38.34 14.25
C ILE A 343 2.30 -39.68 14.16
N TYR A 344 3.63 -39.68 14.28
CA TYR A 344 4.44 -40.90 14.28
C TYR A 344 3.96 -41.93 15.32
N GLY A 345 3.61 -41.48 16.53
CA GLY A 345 3.11 -42.35 17.59
C GLY A 345 1.75 -42.99 17.28
N LEU A 346 0.95 -42.38 16.41
CA LEU A 346 -0.37 -42.88 15.99
C LEU A 346 -0.31 -43.79 14.77
N LEU A 347 0.82 -43.82 14.03
CA LEU A 347 0.99 -44.64 12.84
C LEU A 347 1.19 -46.13 13.21
N PRO A 348 0.75 -47.08 12.33
CA PRO A 348 1.09 -48.49 12.45
C PRO A 348 2.61 -48.73 12.43
N LYS A 349 3.09 -49.72 13.17
CA LYS A 349 4.54 -50.03 13.24
C LYS A 349 5.19 -50.26 11.86
N SER A 350 4.44 -50.76 10.89
CA SER A 350 4.91 -50.99 9.50
C SER A 350 5.32 -49.75 8.75
N VAL A 351 4.78 -48.57 9.12
CA VAL A 351 5.11 -47.28 8.50
C VAL A 351 5.92 -46.33 9.39
N GLN A 352 6.24 -46.78 10.62
CA GLN A 352 7.10 -46.03 11.53
C GLN A 352 8.55 -46.09 11.04
N PHE A 353 9.11 -44.96 10.58
CA PHE A 353 10.44 -44.90 9.99
C PHE A 353 11.55 -45.00 11.06
N SER A 354 11.84 -43.90 11.78
CA SER A 354 12.84 -43.86 12.86
C SER A 354 12.66 -42.64 13.75
N ARG A 355 12.58 -42.84 15.05
CA ARG A 355 12.50 -41.71 16.02
C ARG A 355 13.80 -40.93 16.08
N ILE A 356 14.94 -41.60 15.94
CA ILE A 356 16.27 -40.98 15.99
C ILE A 356 16.43 -40.02 14.78
N ILE A 357 15.99 -40.44 13.58
CA ILE A 357 16.05 -39.59 12.39
C ILE A 357 15.13 -38.38 12.52
N ILE A 358 13.97 -38.50 13.18
CA ILE A 358 13.11 -37.33 13.46
C ILE A 358 13.82 -36.34 14.40
N LEU A 359 14.47 -36.82 15.46
CA LEU A 359 15.18 -35.98 16.43
C LEU A 359 16.43 -35.31 15.80
N LEU A 360 17.26 -36.08 15.08
CA LEU A 360 18.40 -35.55 14.36
C LEU A 360 17.96 -34.62 13.24
N GLY A 361 16.88 -34.95 12.53
CA GLY A 361 16.25 -34.12 11.53
C GLY A 361 15.74 -32.79 12.09
N ALA A 362 15.26 -32.76 13.33
CA ALA A 362 14.89 -31.52 14.01
C ALA A 362 16.10 -30.59 14.22
N MET A 363 17.25 -31.16 14.62
CA MET A 363 18.50 -30.39 14.71
C MET A 363 18.95 -29.89 13.34
N GLY A 364 18.95 -30.76 12.33
CA GLY A 364 19.28 -30.40 10.94
C GLY A 364 18.33 -29.32 10.38
N THR A 365 17.04 -29.43 10.64
CA THR A 365 16.05 -28.42 10.28
C THR A 365 16.35 -27.08 10.93
N THR A 366 16.62 -27.07 12.23
CA THR A 366 16.95 -25.83 12.96
C THR A 366 18.18 -25.16 12.37
N LEU A 367 19.25 -25.93 12.13
CA LEU A 367 20.50 -25.44 11.54
C LEU A 367 20.26 -24.90 10.11
N SER A 368 19.52 -25.63 9.28
CA SER A 368 19.19 -25.22 7.90
C SER A 368 18.39 -23.91 7.87
N LEU A 369 17.38 -23.80 8.74
CA LEU A 369 16.58 -22.59 8.85
C LEU A 369 17.41 -21.38 9.35
N LEU A 370 18.29 -21.55 10.31
CA LEU A 370 19.16 -20.48 10.80
C LEU A 370 20.23 -20.12 9.76
N PHE A 371 20.81 -21.10 9.09
CA PHE A 371 21.80 -20.91 8.04
C PHE A 371 21.25 -20.08 6.87
N SER A 372 20.07 -20.41 6.35
CA SER A 372 19.46 -19.64 5.27
C SER A 372 19.23 -18.15 5.65
N ARG A 373 18.81 -17.88 6.90
CA ARG A 373 18.64 -16.50 7.39
C ARG A 373 19.98 -15.77 7.52
N PHE A 374 21.00 -16.46 8.02
CA PHE A 374 22.34 -15.91 8.18
C PHE A 374 22.97 -15.55 6.82
N VAL A 375 22.88 -16.44 5.85
CA VAL A 375 23.39 -16.18 4.49
C VAL A 375 22.66 -14.98 3.85
N LEU A 376 21.33 -14.93 3.94
CA LEU A 376 20.57 -13.81 3.39
C LEU A 376 20.84 -12.49 4.11
N HIS A 377 21.19 -12.53 5.39
CA HIS A 377 21.66 -11.37 6.16
C HIS A 377 23.01 -10.86 5.65
N ILE A 378 23.99 -11.75 5.45
CA ILE A 378 25.33 -11.38 4.94
C ILE A 378 25.22 -10.77 3.54
N ILE A 379 24.40 -11.34 2.66
CA ILE A 379 24.17 -10.83 1.30
C ILE A 379 23.46 -9.46 1.31
N GLY A 380 22.96 -9.01 2.47
CA GLY A 380 22.26 -7.73 2.58
C GLY A 380 20.84 -7.74 1.97
N PHE A 381 20.19 -8.91 1.90
CA PHE A 381 18.88 -9.02 1.30
C PHE A 381 17.83 -8.27 2.14
N LYS A 382 17.15 -7.31 1.54
CA LYS A 382 16.18 -6.41 2.23
C LYS A 382 15.13 -7.20 3.02
N GLY A 383 15.04 -6.90 4.32
CA GLY A 383 14.12 -7.57 5.25
C GLY A 383 14.67 -8.81 5.97
N PHE A 384 15.95 -9.17 5.71
CA PHE A 384 16.68 -10.26 6.39
C PHE A 384 17.72 -9.72 7.39
N GLU A 385 17.64 -8.45 7.75
CA GLU A 385 18.52 -7.83 8.73
C GLU A 385 18.26 -8.42 10.12
N ILE A 386 19.21 -9.20 10.63
CA ILE A 386 19.13 -9.77 11.98
C ILE A 386 19.48 -8.65 12.98
N GLY A 387 18.64 -8.46 13.99
CA GLY A 387 18.85 -7.43 15.01
C GLY A 387 18.18 -6.08 14.70
N ASN A 388 17.56 -5.93 13.53
CA ASN A 388 16.74 -4.75 13.27
C ASN A 388 15.47 -4.81 14.16
N THR A 389 15.52 -4.09 15.28
CA THR A 389 14.45 -4.09 16.30
C THR A 389 13.22 -3.31 15.86
N GLY A 390 13.15 -2.88 14.60
CA GLY A 390 12.10 -1.99 14.08
C GLY A 390 12.18 -0.57 14.67
N LYS A 391 13.32 -0.22 15.26
CA LYS A 391 13.60 1.15 15.71
C LYS A 391 13.93 2.00 14.49
N LYS A 392 13.21 3.10 14.30
CA LYS A 392 13.46 4.05 13.22
C LYS A 392 14.40 5.17 13.65
N ARG A 393 15.14 5.68 12.69
CA ARG A 393 16.11 6.77 12.85
C ARG A 393 15.55 8.00 12.16
N PHE A 394 15.33 9.07 12.94
CA PHE A 394 14.67 10.29 12.47
C PHE A 394 15.60 11.47 12.47
N VAL A 395 15.38 12.37 11.51
CA VAL A 395 15.83 13.76 11.57
C VAL A 395 14.58 14.64 11.52
N ILE A 396 14.49 15.59 12.44
CA ILE A 396 13.42 16.58 12.48
C ILE A 396 14.04 17.95 12.16
N ILE A 397 13.44 18.69 11.25
CA ILE A 397 13.93 19.98 10.78
C ILE A 397 12.89 21.04 11.12
N GLY A 398 13.27 22.00 11.93
CA GLY A 398 12.40 23.10 12.40
C GLY A 398 12.89 23.73 13.68
N GLU A 399 12.12 24.67 14.20
CA GLU A 399 12.37 25.30 15.49
C GLU A 399 12.20 24.31 16.64
N LYS A 400 12.98 24.47 17.71
CA LYS A 400 13.09 23.53 18.84
C LYS A 400 11.72 23.13 19.41
N VAL A 401 10.83 24.10 19.62
CA VAL A 401 9.51 23.90 20.23
C VAL A 401 8.65 22.95 19.35
N GLU A 402 8.63 23.19 18.05
CA GLU A 402 7.88 22.38 17.11
C GLU A 402 8.52 21.00 16.91
N ALA A 403 9.85 20.94 16.85
CA ALA A 403 10.59 19.68 16.76
C ALA A 403 10.38 18.79 18.00
N GLU A 404 10.30 19.36 19.21
CA GLU A 404 9.98 18.60 20.42
C GLU A 404 8.54 18.11 20.44
N ARG A 405 7.58 18.91 19.96
CA ARG A 405 6.18 18.47 19.77
C ARG A 405 6.12 17.24 18.86
N ILE A 406 6.78 17.29 17.72
CA ILE A 406 6.84 16.17 16.77
C ILE A 406 7.55 14.96 17.38
N HIS A 407 8.63 15.18 18.12
CA HIS A 407 9.31 14.09 18.82
C HIS A 407 8.38 13.37 19.82
N ALA A 408 7.62 14.13 20.61
CA ALA A 408 6.65 13.58 21.55
C ALA A 408 5.57 12.73 20.82
N LEU A 409 5.10 13.16 19.65
CA LEU A 409 4.19 12.39 18.82
C LEU A 409 4.83 11.09 18.31
N LEU A 410 6.08 11.14 17.84
CA LEU A 410 6.79 9.96 17.32
C LEU A 410 7.05 8.92 18.40
N THR A 411 7.42 9.34 19.62
CA THR A 411 7.68 8.41 20.73
C THR A 411 6.45 7.63 21.17
N GLN A 412 5.26 8.21 20.99
CA GLN A 412 3.99 7.52 21.28
C GLN A 412 3.66 6.45 20.22
N THR A 413 4.17 6.57 19.01
CA THR A 413 3.73 5.77 17.85
C THR A 413 4.77 4.78 17.34
N THR A 414 6.05 5.10 17.51
CA THR A 414 7.15 4.33 16.90
C THR A 414 8.28 4.13 17.89
N LYS A 415 9.00 3.01 17.79
CA LYS A 415 10.22 2.81 18.56
C LYS A 415 11.33 3.68 17.95
N VAL A 416 11.65 4.77 18.62
CA VAL A 416 12.74 5.68 18.21
C VAL A 416 14.09 5.01 18.50
N GLY A 417 14.93 4.88 17.49
CA GLY A 417 16.29 4.35 17.61
C GLY A 417 17.36 5.43 17.64
N TYR A 418 17.13 6.52 16.92
CA TYR A 418 17.99 7.70 16.87
C TYR A 418 17.14 8.91 16.50
N LYS A 419 17.47 10.07 17.06
CA LYS A 419 16.84 11.35 16.79
C LYS A 419 17.92 12.40 16.63
N ALA A 420 17.80 13.26 15.62
CA ALA A 420 18.52 14.54 15.54
C ALA A 420 17.52 15.65 15.21
N ILE A 421 17.79 16.84 15.70
CA ILE A 421 17.05 18.08 15.40
C ILE A 421 18.01 19.01 14.66
N LEU A 422 17.64 19.42 13.45
CA LEU A 422 18.42 20.35 12.65
C LEU A 422 17.76 21.72 12.62
N SER A 423 18.58 22.76 12.83
CA SER A 423 18.17 24.16 12.72
C SER A 423 18.05 24.59 11.26
N LEU A 424 17.12 25.51 10.99
CA LEU A 424 16.99 26.22 9.71
C LEU A 424 18.05 27.29 9.53
N HIS A 425 18.58 27.83 10.63
CA HIS A 425 19.56 28.89 10.62
C HIS A 425 20.98 28.35 10.80
N ASN A 426 21.96 28.99 10.17
CA ASN A 426 23.37 28.57 10.25
C ASN A 426 24.04 28.87 11.64
N ASN A 427 23.26 29.25 12.63
CA ASN A 427 23.77 29.47 13.98
C ASN A 427 23.83 28.11 14.71
N ASN A 428 25.05 27.62 14.94
CA ASN A 428 25.31 26.51 15.85
C ASN A 428 24.99 26.95 17.28
N SER A 429 23.77 26.76 17.73
CA SER A 429 23.44 26.78 19.15
C SER A 429 23.51 25.37 19.71
N ASP A 430 23.92 25.21 20.96
CA ASP A 430 23.99 23.92 21.68
C ASP A 430 22.62 23.17 21.72
N ASP A 431 21.58 23.81 21.25
CA ASP A 431 20.22 23.31 21.23
C ASP A 431 19.88 22.40 20.02
N TYR A 432 20.74 22.36 19.01
CA TYR A 432 20.54 21.61 17.79
C TYR A 432 21.71 20.66 17.51
N ASP A 433 21.42 19.51 16.91
CA ASP A 433 22.45 18.53 16.51
C ASP A 433 23.20 18.96 15.23
N GLY A 434 22.68 19.96 14.50
CA GLY A 434 23.27 20.49 13.28
C GLY A 434 22.35 21.46 12.55
N THR A 435 22.65 21.74 11.29
CA THR A 435 21.92 22.68 10.43
C THR A 435 21.32 21.98 9.23
N LEU A 436 20.34 22.62 8.56
CA LEU A 436 19.69 22.11 7.35
C LEU A 436 20.71 21.79 6.23
N ASN A 437 21.78 22.58 6.10
CA ASN A 437 22.82 22.35 5.09
C ASN A 437 23.59 21.03 5.29
N GLN A 438 23.57 20.47 6.52
CA GLN A 438 24.22 19.21 6.87
C GLN A 438 23.27 18.00 6.74
N LEU A 439 22.05 18.19 6.24
CA LEU A 439 21.03 17.14 6.19
C LEU A 439 21.50 15.91 5.42
N GLU A 440 22.17 16.09 4.28
CA GLU A 440 22.69 14.98 3.47
C GLU A 440 23.72 14.14 4.25
N ASP A 441 24.63 14.79 4.99
CA ASP A 441 25.63 14.14 5.84
C ASP A 441 24.96 13.36 6.98
N PHE A 442 23.96 13.96 7.65
CA PHE A 442 23.18 13.27 8.68
C PHE A 442 22.48 12.02 8.16
N ILE A 443 21.90 12.10 6.96
CA ILE A 443 21.26 10.94 6.31
C ILE A 443 22.25 9.82 6.09
N HIS A 444 23.46 10.12 5.59
CA HIS A 444 24.46 9.11 5.27
C HIS A 444 25.14 8.53 6.50
N ILE A 445 25.65 9.38 7.39
CA ILE A 445 26.44 8.98 8.57
C ILE A 445 25.53 8.24 9.57
N ASN A 446 24.37 8.81 9.87
CA ASN A 446 23.47 8.28 10.88
C ASN A 446 22.45 7.28 10.33
N LYS A 447 22.55 6.93 9.02
CA LYS A 447 21.65 5.98 8.35
C LYS A 447 20.17 6.28 8.62
N ILE A 448 19.76 7.53 8.41
CA ILE A 448 18.41 8.01 8.68
C ILE A 448 17.38 7.28 7.83
N ASP A 449 16.25 6.91 8.43
CA ASP A 449 15.12 6.26 7.77
C ASP A 449 14.05 7.25 7.35
N GLU A 450 13.81 8.29 8.18
CA GLU A 450 12.78 9.29 7.92
C GLU A 450 13.28 10.70 8.25
N VAL A 451 12.99 11.65 7.35
CA VAL A 451 13.21 13.09 7.52
C VAL A 451 11.85 13.76 7.67
N ILE A 452 11.70 14.59 8.72
CA ILE A 452 10.45 15.26 9.04
C ILE A 452 10.66 16.76 9.01
N PHE A 453 9.96 17.45 8.13
CA PHE A 453 9.98 18.90 8.01
C PHE A 453 8.82 19.51 8.80
N CYS A 454 9.09 20.48 9.66
CA CYS A 454 8.08 21.25 10.39
C CYS A 454 7.55 22.39 9.49
N ALA A 455 6.39 22.20 8.88
CA ALA A 455 5.81 23.16 7.91
C ALA A 455 5.40 24.50 8.56
N LYS A 456 5.48 24.64 9.87
CA LYS A 456 5.36 25.92 10.56
C LYS A 456 6.55 26.83 10.31
N ASP A 457 7.74 26.24 10.20
CA ASP A 457 9.02 26.93 10.26
C ASP A 457 9.73 26.96 8.90
N ILE A 458 9.41 26.05 8.00
CA ILE A 458 10.04 25.89 6.67
C ILE A 458 9.00 25.96 5.56
N SER A 459 9.30 26.69 4.48
CA SER A 459 8.42 26.82 3.32
C SER A 459 8.30 25.54 2.49
N ALA A 460 7.20 25.37 1.75
CA ALA A 460 7.04 24.24 0.86
C ALA A 460 8.10 24.24 -0.24
N GLN A 461 8.49 25.40 -0.75
CA GLN A 461 9.56 25.56 -1.73
C GLN A 461 10.88 25.00 -1.20
N GLN A 462 11.28 25.39 0.01
CA GLN A 462 12.51 24.87 0.64
C GLN A 462 12.44 23.35 0.88
N ILE A 463 11.29 22.82 1.32
CA ILE A 463 11.09 21.38 1.50
C ILE A 463 11.29 20.65 0.17
N ILE A 464 10.64 21.12 -0.89
CA ILE A 464 10.71 20.51 -2.23
C ILE A 464 12.13 20.58 -2.79
N GLU A 465 12.82 21.70 -2.58
CA GLU A 465 14.21 21.88 -3.00
C GLU A 465 15.13 20.87 -2.29
N GLN A 466 15.04 20.75 -0.98
CA GLN A 466 15.82 19.76 -0.21
C GLN A 466 15.54 18.33 -0.69
N MET A 467 14.28 17.97 -0.85
CA MET A 467 13.90 16.64 -1.34
C MET A 467 14.42 16.35 -2.76
N ALA A 468 14.50 17.35 -3.63
CA ALA A 468 14.97 17.22 -5.01
C ALA A 468 16.52 17.18 -5.11
N THR A 469 17.22 17.80 -4.17
CA THR A 469 18.68 18.00 -4.21
C THR A 469 19.42 16.83 -3.58
N ILE A 470 18.89 16.24 -2.51
CA ILE A 470 19.54 15.16 -1.76
C ILE A 470 19.65 13.90 -2.61
N LYS A 471 20.88 13.51 -2.95
CA LYS A 471 21.21 12.29 -3.68
C LYS A 471 21.56 11.17 -2.69
N SER A 472 20.59 10.53 -2.11
CA SER A 472 20.85 9.37 -1.25
C SER A 472 20.74 8.06 -2.01
N ASN A 473 21.77 7.20 -1.89
CA ASN A 473 21.70 5.80 -2.32
C ASN A 473 20.75 4.96 -1.44
N ARG A 474 20.33 5.50 -0.30
CA ARG A 474 19.38 4.89 0.62
C ARG A 474 17.98 5.46 0.38
N GLU A 475 16.97 4.62 0.44
CA GLU A 475 15.58 5.09 0.44
C GLU A 475 15.27 5.77 1.78
N VAL A 476 15.07 7.07 1.74
CA VAL A 476 14.63 7.90 2.86
C VAL A 476 13.19 8.30 2.64
N ASP A 477 12.36 8.20 3.68
CA ASP A 477 10.98 8.67 3.63
C ASP A 477 10.92 10.11 4.15
N TYR A 478 10.37 11.01 3.35
CA TYR A 478 10.17 12.41 3.74
C TYR A 478 8.74 12.62 4.22
N LYS A 479 8.59 13.34 5.34
CA LYS A 479 7.31 13.69 5.95
C LYS A 479 7.22 15.17 6.27
N ILE A 480 6.01 15.70 6.22
CA ILE A 480 5.72 17.09 6.53
C ILE A 480 4.78 17.12 7.75
N ALA A 481 5.21 17.78 8.79
CA ALA A 481 4.42 18.03 9.99
C ALA A 481 3.68 19.36 9.83
N GLN A 482 2.36 19.31 9.79
CA GLN A 482 1.55 20.53 9.76
C GLN A 482 1.46 21.18 11.14
N PRO A 483 1.38 22.51 11.22
CA PRO A 483 1.15 23.22 12.49
C PRO A 483 -0.08 22.69 13.20
N ASP A 484 0.00 22.56 14.52
CA ASP A 484 -1.11 22.15 15.40
C ASP A 484 -1.80 20.83 15.03
N SER A 485 -1.16 20.02 14.20
CA SER A 485 -1.67 18.73 13.73
C SER A 485 -1.08 17.57 14.52
N LEU A 486 -1.90 16.53 14.73
CA LEU A 486 -1.48 15.27 15.34
C LEU A 486 -1.05 14.22 14.30
N PHE A 487 -0.97 14.58 13.02
CA PHE A 487 -0.58 13.68 11.93
C PHE A 487 0.53 14.27 11.07
N LEU A 488 1.28 13.38 10.41
CA LEU A 488 2.34 13.72 9.46
C LEU A 488 1.89 13.35 8.06
N ILE A 489 2.10 14.24 7.10
CA ILE A 489 1.88 13.99 5.68
C ILE A 489 3.12 13.32 5.11
N GLY A 490 2.98 12.20 4.38
CA GLY A 490 4.12 11.52 3.76
C GLY A 490 3.74 10.22 3.07
N SER A 491 4.67 9.63 2.31
CA SER A 491 4.44 8.46 1.44
C SER A 491 3.97 7.19 2.15
N ASN A 492 4.12 7.10 3.47
CA ASN A 492 3.67 5.97 4.29
C ASN A 492 2.47 6.28 5.19
N SER A 493 1.86 7.45 5.04
CA SER A 493 0.66 7.86 5.79
C SER A 493 -0.63 7.13 5.38
N ILE A 494 -0.55 6.31 4.33
CA ILE A 494 -1.68 5.53 3.74
C ILE A 494 -2.41 4.62 4.75
N ASN A 495 -1.80 4.30 5.88
CA ASN A 495 -2.42 3.45 6.90
C ASN A 495 -3.13 4.24 8.01
N THR A 496 -3.16 5.55 7.93
CA THR A 496 -3.76 6.45 8.92
C THR A 496 -4.79 7.38 8.28
N ALA A 497 -5.74 6.82 7.53
CA ALA A 497 -6.89 7.59 7.06
C ALA A 497 -7.67 8.11 8.28
N GLY A 498 -7.53 9.39 8.54
CA GLY A 498 -8.48 10.21 9.27
C GLY A 498 -8.54 10.13 10.79
N ASP A 499 -7.85 9.22 11.45
CA ASP A 499 -7.83 9.18 12.91
C ASP A 499 -6.43 8.92 13.41
N LEU A 500 -5.91 9.86 14.18
CA LEU A 500 -4.81 9.75 15.13
C LEU A 500 -3.76 8.70 14.75
N TYR A 501 -2.48 9.05 14.88
CA TYR A 501 -1.37 8.10 15.11
C TYR A 501 -1.72 7.18 16.30
N LEU A 502 -2.78 6.41 16.17
CA LEU A 502 -3.18 5.44 17.16
C LEU A 502 -2.27 4.23 16.99
N LEU A 503 -1.57 3.97 18.05
CA LEU A 503 -0.73 2.81 18.33
C LEU A 503 -1.21 1.56 17.56
N ASP A 504 -0.58 1.27 16.44
CA ASP A 504 -0.82 0.08 15.65
C ASP A 504 -0.15 -1.14 16.31
N VAL A 505 -0.34 -1.25 17.66
CA VAL A 505 0.39 -2.22 18.46
C VAL A 505 -0.12 -3.64 18.18
N ASN A 506 -1.40 -3.80 17.84
CA ASN A 506 -2.00 -5.13 17.71
C ASN A 506 -3.07 -5.28 16.62
N SER A 507 -2.97 -4.49 15.54
CA SER A 507 -3.95 -4.50 14.45
C SER A 507 -4.20 -5.91 13.88
N ILE A 508 -5.46 -6.21 13.59
CA ILE A 508 -5.90 -7.45 12.93
C ILE A 508 -5.23 -7.67 11.58
N ASP A 509 -4.79 -6.59 10.91
CA ASP A 509 -4.14 -6.63 9.60
C ASP A 509 -2.70 -7.17 9.63
N LYS A 510 -2.08 -7.24 10.82
CA LYS A 510 -0.72 -7.80 10.96
C LYS A 510 -0.66 -9.26 10.52
N PRO A 511 0.37 -9.67 9.76
CA PRO A 511 0.49 -11.04 9.24
C PRO A 511 0.36 -12.11 10.33
N ASN A 512 0.92 -11.85 11.51
CA ASN A 512 0.82 -12.76 12.66
C ASN A 512 -0.61 -12.91 13.17
N ASN A 513 -1.37 -11.81 13.23
CA ASN A 513 -2.76 -11.83 13.70
C ASN A 513 -3.69 -12.49 12.68
N LYS A 514 -3.50 -12.22 11.39
CA LYS A 514 -4.20 -12.92 10.30
C LYS A 514 -3.98 -14.42 10.34
N ARG A 515 -2.74 -14.88 10.58
CA ARG A 515 -2.46 -16.33 10.74
C ARG A 515 -3.09 -16.93 11.98
N LYS A 516 -2.93 -16.28 13.14
CA LYS A 516 -3.56 -16.74 14.39
C LYS A 516 -5.07 -16.88 14.24
N LYS A 517 -5.69 -15.87 13.64
CA LYS A 517 -7.12 -15.87 13.32
C LYS A 517 -7.48 -17.05 12.41
N ARG A 518 -6.73 -17.25 11.32
CA ARG A 518 -6.97 -18.35 10.39
C ARG A 518 -6.77 -19.72 11.03
N ILE A 519 -5.76 -19.89 11.87
CA ILE A 519 -5.56 -21.14 12.63
C ILE A 519 -6.76 -21.39 13.55
N LEU A 520 -7.23 -20.38 14.28
CA LEU A 520 -8.41 -20.51 15.12
C LEU A 520 -9.65 -20.90 14.31
N ASP A 521 -9.87 -20.25 13.16
CA ASP A 521 -11.00 -20.54 12.26
C ASP A 521 -10.96 -22.02 11.82
N VAL A 522 -9.82 -22.52 11.37
CA VAL A 522 -9.64 -23.91 10.92
C VAL A 522 -9.80 -24.90 12.09
N CYS A 523 -9.11 -24.66 13.21
CA CYS A 523 -9.20 -25.54 14.38
C CYS A 523 -10.63 -25.61 14.93
N SER A 524 -11.30 -24.45 15.05
CA SER A 524 -12.70 -24.42 15.50
C SER A 524 -13.62 -25.15 14.53
N SER A 525 -13.42 -24.99 13.21
CA SER A 525 -14.21 -25.69 12.20
C SER A 525 -14.03 -27.21 12.27
N LEU A 526 -12.79 -27.70 12.47
CA LEU A 526 -12.52 -29.13 12.65
C LEU A 526 -13.14 -29.69 13.92
N ILE A 527 -13.04 -28.95 15.05
CA ILE A 527 -13.68 -29.30 16.31
C ILE A 527 -15.21 -29.34 16.13
N PHE A 528 -15.79 -28.34 15.50
CA PHE A 528 -17.23 -28.30 15.26
C PHE A 528 -17.70 -29.41 14.31
N LEU A 529 -16.91 -29.77 13.32
CA LEU A 529 -17.20 -30.89 12.44
C LEU A 529 -17.21 -32.23 13.20
N SER A 530 -16.20 -32.45 14.05
CA SER A 530 -16.11 -33.68 14.89
C SER A 530 -17.20 -33.76 15.97
N THR A 531 -17.61 -32.61 16.50
CA THR A 531 -18.66 -32.51 17.55
C THR A 531 -20.04 -32.18 16.96
N PHE A 532 -20.18 -32.15 15.65
CA PHE A 532 -21.42 -31.79 14.96
C PHE A 532 -22.64 -32.61 15.42
N PRO A 533 -22.55 -33.96 15.62
CA PRO A 533 -23.69 -34.74 16.09
C PRO A 533 -24.23 -34.30 17.47
N LEU A 534 -23.40 -33.71 18.31
CA LEU A 534 -23.79 -33.17 19.61
C LEU A 534 -24.31 -31.73 19.49
N LEU A 535 -23.68 -30.92 18.62
CA LEU A 535 -24.02 -29.52 18.48
C LEU A 535 -25.31 -29.27 17.70
N ILE A 536 -25.80 -30.26 16.95
CA ILE A 536 -27.07 -30.19 16.22
C ILE A 536 -28.26 -29.83 17.11
N PHE A 537 -28.22 -30.25 18.37
CA PHE A 537 -29.27 -29.98 19.37
C PHE A 537 -29.12 -28.60 20.04
N VAL A 538 -28.01 -27.91 19.83
CA VAL A 538 -27.69 -26.63 20.49
C VAL A 538 -27.84 -25.44 19.55
N VAL A 539 -27.50 -25.62 18.26
CA VAL A 539 -27.51 -24.56 17.28
C VAL A 539 -28.91 -24.35 16.70
N LYS A 540 -29.23 -23.08 16.38
CA LYS A 540 -30.56 -22.72 15.85
C LYS A 540 -30.87 -23.34 14.49
N SER A 541 -29.90 -23.43 13.58
CA SER A 541 -30.05 -24.02 12.24
C SER A 541 -28.87 -24.93 11.94
N PRO A 542 -29.04 -26.26 12.07
CA PRO A 542 -27.95 -27.22 11.82
C PRO A 542 -27.42 -27.20 10.38
N VAL A 543 -28.30 -27.03 9.38
CA VAL A 543 -27.89 -27.00 7.97
C VAL A 543 -26.98 -25.82 7.68
N LYS A 544 -27.39 -24.61 8.10
CA LYS A 544 -26.53 -23.42 7.96
C LYS A 544 -25.24 -23.51 8.76
N PHE A 545 -25.28 -24.14 9.93
CA PHE A 545 -24.10 -24.38 10.74
C PHE A 545 -23.08 -25.24 10.01
N LEU A 546 -23.51 -26.32 9.36
CA LEU A 546 -22.66 -27.17 8.53
C LEU A 546 -22.08 -26.40 7.33
N GLU A 547 -22.91 -25.62 6.63
CA GLU A 547 -22.45 -24.71 5.55
C GLU A 547 -21.40 -23.74 6.06
N ASN A 548 -21.63 -23.12 7.22
CA ASN A 548 -20.69 -22.17 7.83
C ASN A 548 -19.36 -22.84 8.24
N ILE A 549 -19.39 -24.11 8.71
CA ILE A 549 -18.18 -24.90 9.00
C ILE A 549 -17.33 -25.01 7.72
N PHE A 550 -17.92 -25.45 6.60
CA PHE A 550 -17.18 -25.61 5.35
C PHE A 550 -16.73 -24.27 4.76
N SER A 551 -17.59 -23.25 4.70
CA SER A 551 -17.23 -21.91 4.22
C SER A 551 -16.07 -21.30 5.03
N THR A 552 -16.04 -21.54 6.34
CA THR A 552 -14.93 -21.11 7.20
C THR A 552 -13.68 -21.98 6.97
N LEU A 553 -13.84 -23.28 6.85
CA LEU A 553 -12.74 -24.21 6.60
C LEU A 553 -12.03 -23.91 5.26
N PHE A 554 -12.78 -23.58 4.21
CA PHE A 554 -12.22 -23.19 2.90
C PHE A 554 -11.81 -21.73 2.83
N GLY A 555 -12.14 -20.91 3.84
CA GLY A 555 -11.69 -19.52 3.96
C GLY A 555 -12.52 -18.52 3.17
N GLU A 556 -13.76 -18.81 2.90
CA GLU A 556 -14.74 -17.86 2.36
C GLU A 556 -15.26 -16.94 3.45
N LYS A 557 -15.53 -17.50 4.66
CA LYS A 557 -15.97 -16.80 5.86
C LYS A 557 -14.96 -16.91 7.01
N THR A 558 -15.20 -16.22 8.10
CA THR A 558 -14.52 -16.34 9.40
C THR A 558 -15.57 -16.48 10.51
N TRP A 559 -15.24 -17.15 11.61
CA TRP A 559 -16.20 -17.27 12.71
C TRP A 559 -16.55 -15.92 13.32
N VAL A 560 -15.56 -15.07 13.57
CA VAL A 560 -15.77 -13.74 14.14
C VAL A 560 -15.35 -12.67 13.14
N GLY A 561 -16.19 -11.68 12.88
CA GLY A 561 -15.91 -10.58 11.95
C GLY A 561 -16.49 -9.26 12.43
N TYR A 562 -16.48 -8.27 11.54
CA TYR A 562 -17.16 -7.02 11.77
C TYR A 562 -18.68 -7.21 11.69
N SER A 563 -19.44 -6.36 12.35
CA SER A 563 -20.90 -6.31 12.20
C SER A 563 -21.30 -5.82 10.81
N LYS A 564 -22.50 -6.20 10.35
CA LYS A 564 -22.94 -5.99 8.97
C LYS A 564 -23.12 -4.52 8.55
N GLN A 565 -23.32 -3.59 9.51
CA GLN A 565 -23.48 -2.16 9.21
C GLN A 565 -22.14 -1.43 9.00
N SER A 566 -21.00 -2.12 9.13
CA SER A 566 -19.66 -1.53 8.99
C SER A 566 -19.26 -1.17 7.55
N LYS A 567 -20.15 -1.29 6.56
CA LYS A 567 -19.83 -1.02 5.14
C LYS A 567 -19.28 0.39 4.88
N ASN A 568 -19.52 1.32 5.79
CA ASN A 568 -19.09 2.72 5.70
C ASN A 568 -17.85 3.05 6.54
N GLN A 569 -17.14 2.06 7.13
CA GLN A 569 -15.91 2.29 7.89
C GLN A 569 -14.69 1.81 7.11
N GLN A 570 -13.62 2.60 7.08
CA GLN A 570 -12.31 2.18 6.54
C GLN A 570 -11.59 1.25 7.52
N LEU A 571 -12.11 0.04 7.67
CA LEU A 571 -11.52 -1.00 8.50
C LEU A 571 -10.62 -1.93 7.68
N PRO A 572 -9.56 -2.54 8.28
CA PRO A 572 -8.77 -3.56 7.62
C PRO A 572 -9.64 -4.67 7.04
N LEU A 573 -9.35 -5.09 5.81
CA LEU A 573 -10.13 -6.13 5.14
C LEU A 573 -9.95 -7.49 5.84
N ILE A 574 -11.05 -8.03 6.36
CA ILE A 574 -11.17 -9.41 6.84
C ILE A 574 -12.33 -10.11 6.12
N LYS A 575 -12.38 -11.43 6.21
CA LYS A 575 -13.51 -12.22 5.67
C LYS A 575 -14.81 -11.88 6.41
N ASN A 576 -15.94 -12.08 5.75
CA ASN A 576 -17.24 -11.88 6.37
C ASN A 576 -17.39 -12.78 7.60
N GLY A 577 -17.72 -12.19 8.75
CA GLY A 577 -17.93 -12.91 9.99
C GLY A 577 -19.32 -13.56 10.05
N ILE A 578 -19.40 -14.74 10.66
CA ILE A 578 -20.65 -15.41 10.98
C ILE A 578 -21.27 -14.73 12.21
N ILE A 579 -20.44 -14.40 13.20
CA ILE A 579 -20.80 -13.62 14.40
C ILE A 579 -19.85 -12.42 14.53
N SER A 580 -20.21 -11.45 15.37
CA SER A 580 -19.43 -10.25 15.65
C SER A 580 -19.29 -9.99 17.15
N LEU A 581 -18.44 -9.02 17.53
CA LEU A 581 -18.36 -8.58 18.93
C LEU A 581 -19.67 -7.97 19.43
N LEU A 582 -20.48 -7.43 18.53
CA LEU A 582 -21.81 -6.87 18.87
C LEU A 582 -22.74 -7.94 19.47
N ASP A 583 -22.58 -9.21 19.06
CA ASP A 583 -23.35 -10.33 19.59
C ASP A 583 -23.14 -10.60 21.10
N ASN A 584 -22.09 -10.04 21.68
CA ASN A 584 -21.81 -10.11 23.12
C ASN A 584 -22.47 -8.98 23.92
N VAL A 585 -23.08 -7.99 23.29
CA VAL A 585 -23.60 -6.77 23.92
C VAL A 585 -25.13 -6.75 23.83
N LYS A 586 -25.78 -6.30 24.90
CA LYS A 586 -27.25 -6.24 24.98
C LYS A 586 -27.84 -4.96 24.33
N ILE A 587 -27.06 -3.88 24.30
CA ILE A 587 -27.50 -2.57 23.78
C ILE A 587 -26.88 -2.38 22.40
N HIS A 588 -27.74 -2.19 21.40
CA HIS A 588 -27.33 -1.98 20.01
C HIS A 588 -27.57 -0.50 19.65
N SER A 589 -26.50 0.28 19.55
CA SER A 589 -26.53 1.60 18.93
C SER A 589 -25.46 1.66 17.82
N PRO A 590 -25.68 2.48 16.76
CA PRO A 590 -24.69 2.63 15.69
C PRO A 590 -23.31 3.08 16.20
N GLU A 591 -23.29 3.87 17.27
CA GLU A 591 -22.06 4.35 17.88
C GLU A 591 -21.28 3.24 18.60
N ILE A 592 -21.97 2.37 19.35
CA ILE A 592 -21.38 1.22 20.03
C ILE A 592 -20.83 0.24 18.98
N GLU A 593 -21.58 0.00 17.92
CA GLU A 593 -21.16 -0.85 16.81
C GLU A 593 -19.88 -0.32 16.16
N ARG A 594 -19.84 0.99 15.86
CA ARG A 594 -18.66 1.66 15.32
C ARG A 594 -17.43 1.51 16.23
N LYS A 595 -17.59 1.74 17.53
CA LYS A 595 -16.51 1.58 18.53
C LYS A 595 -16.02 0.14 18.64
N LEU A 596 -16.91 -0.85 18.67
CA LEU A 596 -16.55 -2.27 18.77
C LEU A 596 -15.80 -2.76 17.53
N ASN A 597 -16.23 -2.38 16.33
CA ASN A 597 -15.53 -2.70 15.10
C ASN A 597 -14.13 -2.07 15.07
N LEU A 598 -13.99 -0.83 15.54
CA LEU A 598 -12.72 -0.12 15.61
C LEU A 598 -11.76 -0.79 16.61
N ILE A 599 -12.24 -1.13 17.81
CA ILE A 599 -11.45 -1.83 18.83
C ILE A 599 -11.01 -3.19 18.29
N TYR A 600 -11.90 -3.94 17.66
CA TYR A 600 -11.59 -5.25 17.08
C TYR A 600 -10.54 -5.16 15.96
N ALA A 601 -10.61 -4.11 15.14
CA ALA A 601 -9.64 -3.86 14.09
C ALA A 601 -8.25 -3.47 14.63
N LYS A 602 -8.22 -2.61 15.65
CA LYS A 602 -6.99 -2.00 16.19
C LYS A 602 -6.31 -2.86 17.26
N ASP A 603 -7.08 -3.58 18.07
CA ASP A 603 -6.60 -4.29 19.26
C ASP A 603 -6.99 -5.77 19.25
N TYR A 604 -6.63 -6.43 18.15
CA TYR A 604 -7.00 -7.82 17.94
C TYR A 604 -6.31 -8.76 18.94
N ALA A 605 -7.09 -9.57 19.64
CA ALA A 605 -6.62 -10.64 20.48
C ALA A 605 -7.33 -11.96 20.13
N LEU A 606 -6.57 -13.04 19.93
CA LEU A 606 -7.10 -14.37 19.63
C LEU A 606 -8.13 -14.84 20.68
N LEU A 607 -7.87 -14.50 21.95
CA LEU A 607 -8.74 -14.85 23.07
C LEU A 607 -10.12 -14.19 22.96
N THR A 608 -10.20 -13.03 22.34
CA THR A 608 -11.48 -12.32 22.07
C THR A 608 -12.35 -13.12 21.10
N ASP A 609 -11.75 -13.64 20.01
CA ASP A 609 -12.47 -14.50 19.07
C ASP A 609 -12.95 -15.77 19.75
N PHE A 610 -12.06 -16.45 20.49
CA PHE A 610 -12.40 -17.66 21.22
C PHE A 610 -13.56 -17.45 22.21
N LYS A 611 -13.51 -16.36 23.00
CA LYS A 611 -14.58 -16.00 23.94
C LYS A 611 -15.89 -15.67 23.20
N THR A 612 -15.82 -15.02 22.06
CA THR A 612 -17.00 -14.67 21.27
C THR A 612 -17.66 -15.90 20.67
N ILE A 613 -16.86 -16.84 20.14
CA ILE A 613 -17.36 -18.13 19.62
C ILE A 613 -18.03 -18.93 20.74
N SER A 614 -17.37 -19.11 21.88
CA SER A 614 -17.89 -19.92 22.98
C SER A 614 -19.15 -19.37 23.59
N LYS A 615 -19.31 -18.03 23.69
CA LYS A 615 -20.53 -17.40 24.20
C LYS A 615 -21.71 -17.47 23.22
N ASN A 616 -21.44 -17.56 21.93
CA ASN A 616 -22.47 -17.46 20.88
C ASN A 616 -22.64 -18.77 20.08
N ILE A 617 -22.35 -19.93 20.66
CA ILE A 617 -22.46 -21.24 19.98
C ILE A 617 -23.85 -21.41 19.33
N LYS A 618 -24.91 -21.01 20.01
CA LYS A 618 -26.30 -21.08 19.49
C LYS A 618 -26.50 -20.27 18.20
N LYS A 619 -25.72 -19.21 17.97
CA LYS A 619 -25.83 -18.31 16.81
C LYS A 619 -24.96 -18.72 15.63
N LEU A 620 -24.11 -19.74 15.77
CA LEU A 620 -23.18 -20.16 14.70
C LEU A 620 -23.88 -20.73 13.46
N GLY A 621 -25.16 -21.05 13.57
CA GLY A 621 -26.04 -21.48 12.47
C GLY A 621 -26.93 -20.36 11.91
N ASN A 622 -26.58 -19.10 12.12
CA ASN A 622 -27.40 -17.97 11.59
C ASN A 622 -27.01 -17.63 10.15
#